data_3fd372ad25271809da952f2d014d51c0
#
_entry.id   3fd372ad25271809da952f2d014d51c0
#
_cell.length_a   1.000
_cell.length_b   1.000
_cell.length_c   1.000
_cell.angle_alpha   90.00
_cell.angle_beta   90.00
_cell.angle_gamma   90.00
#
_symmetry.space_group_name_H-M   'P 1'
#
loop_
_entity.id
_entity.type
_entity.pdbx_description
1 polymer ?
#
loop_
_entity_poly.entity_id
_entity_poly.type
_entity_poly.pdbx_seq_one_letter_code
_entity_poly.pdbx_strand_id
1 'polypeptide(L)'
;MSAYIQFFIRYNDSFMPIGIYVRSSHIYQYFDEYTPWEKIKVVTRPLLDKIRDDVNDDILYFQKRYDRAKEMKEYVVTMNNSMDEKMEWIENIEATLGDCCEEIEKAEYVKHYLSFLDDIIESVEYEDNIDHKNYLYVGIEVGNPTVNDIVR
;
A
#
# COMPACT_ATOMS: atom_id res chain seq x y z
N MET A 1 -13.66 -9.99 9.41
CA MET A 1 -13.32 -8.62 9.85
C MET A 1 -12.06 -8.15 9.15
N SER A 2 -12.08 -6.95 8.64
CA SER A 2 -10.89 -6.35 8.08
C SER A 2 -9.99 -5.84 9.21
N ALA A 3 -8.71 -6.17 9.12
CA ALA A 3 -7.72 -5.63 10.04
C ALA A 3 -7.56 -4.13 9.77
N TYR A 4 -7.26 -3.37 10.80
CA TYR A 4 -6.92 -1.97 10.64
C TYR A 4 -5.44 -1.74 10.98
N ILE A 5 -4.83 -0.83 10.24
CA ILE A 5 -3.48 -0.40 10.44
C ILE A 5 -3.48 1.06 10.89
N GLN A 6 -2.61 1.41 11.81
CA GLN A 6 -2.52 2.77 12.31
C GLN A 6 -1.07 3.17 12.51
N PHE A 7 -0.79 4.44 12.29
CA PHE A 7 0.53 5.02 12.45
C PHE A 7 0.50 5.99 13.64
N PHE A 8 1.61 6.03 14.39
CA PHE A 8 1.70 6.81 15.61
C PHE A 8 2.98 7.64 15.63
N ILE A 9 2.88 8.85 16.15
CA ILE A 9 4.05 9.64 16.50
C ILE A 9 4.29 9.45 17.99
N ARG A 10 5.52 9.13 18.34
CA ARG A 10 5.90 8.97 19.73
C ARG A 10 6.43 10.29 20.29
N TYR A 11 5.98 10.64 21.47
CA TYR A 11 6.53 11.73 22.28
C TYR A 11 6.76 11.20 23.69
N ASN A 12 8.02 11.04 24.08
CA ASN A 12 8.41 10.35 25.31
C ASN A 12 7.79 8.94 25.36
N ASP A 13 6.95 8.67 26.34
CA ASP A 13 6.28 7.38 26.49
C ASP A 13 4.85 7.38 25.94
N SER A 14 4.45 8.45 25.29
CA SER A 14 3.12 8.60 24.73
C SER A 14 3.13 8.40 23.23
N PHE A 15 2.06 7.84 22.68
CA PHE A 15 1.88 7.61 21.25
C PHE A 15 0.61 8.30 20.78
N MET A 16 0.76 9.15 19.80
CA MET A 16 -0.36 9.89 19.23
C MET A 16 -0.65 9.36 17.82
N PRO A 17 -1.89 8.90 17.56
CA PRO A 17 -2.24 8.48 16.21
C PRO A 17 -2.19 9.66 15.25
N ILE A 18 -1.67 9.41 14.05
CA ILE A 18 -1.63 10.40 13.00
C ILE A 18 -2.77 10.13 12.03
N GLY A 19 -3.75 11.04 12.04
CA GLY A 19 -4.91 10.92 11.18
C GLY A 19 -5.92 9.90 11.65
N ILE A 20 -6.76 9.47 10.72
CA ILE A 20 -7.85 8.55 10.96
C ILE A 20 -7.34 7.12 10.80
N TYR A 21 -8.00 6.16 11.44
CA TYR A 21 -7.73 4.75 11.22
C TYR A 21 -7.72 4.43 9.72
N VAL A 22 -6.61 3.88 9.27
CA VAL A 22 -6.49 3.46 7.89
C VAL A 22 -6.95 2.02 7.80
N ARG A 23 -8.24 1.84 7.49
CA ARG A 23 -8.81 0.51 7.27
C ARG A 23 -8.56 0.02 5.86
N SER A 24 -7.71 0.70 5.14
CA SER A 24 -7.46 0.38 3.75
C SER A 24 -6.70 -0.95 3.64
N SER A 25 -7.33 -1.93 3.02
CA SER A 25 -6.67 -3.18 2.67
C SER A 25 -5.48 -2.93 1.75
N HIS A 26 -5.47 -1.79 1.06
CA HIS A 26 -4.39 -1.42 0.16
C HIS A 26 -3.09 -1.19 0.92
N ILE A 27 -3.15 -0.43 2.01
CA ILE A 27 -1.96 -0.17 2.83
C ILE A 27 -1.60 -1.39 3.65
N TYR A 28 -2.58 -2.03 4.25
CA TYR A 28 -2.40 -3.21 5.07
C TYR A 28 -1.62 -4.30 4.34
N GLN A 29 -1.98 -4.61 3.10
CA GLN A 29 -1.35 -5.70 2.35
C GLN A 29 0.15 -5.52 2.15
N TYR A 30 0.65 -4.28 2.12
CA TYR A 30 2.07 -4.01 1.95
C TYR A 30 2.83 -3.95 3.28
N PHE A 31 2.15 -3.68 4.37
CA PHE A 31 2.77 -3.58 5.69
C PHE A 31 2.63 -4.86 6.52
N ASP A 32 1.67 -5.72 6.21
CA ASP A 32 1.35 -6.91 7.00
C ASP A 32 2.57 -7.81 7.24
N GLU A 33 3.37 -8.03 6.20
CA GLU A 33 4.56 -8.88 6.26
C GLU A 33 5.61 -8.34 7.23
N TYR A 34 5.65 -7.03 7.43
CA TYR A 34 6.67 -6.36 8.21
C TYR A 34 6.18 -5.87 9.57
N THR A 35 4.91 -6.06 9.88
CA THR A 35 4.30 -5.49 11.08
C THR A 35 3.63 -6.59 11.90
N PRO A 36 4.09 -6.83 13.13
CA PRO A 36 3.44 -7.80 14.00
C PRO A 36 2.08 -7.29 14.47
N TRP A 37 1.16 -8.22 14.71
CA TRP A 37 -0.17 -7.90 15.23
C TRP A 37 -0.11 -7.57 16.72
N GLU A 38 -0.94 -6.64 17.13
CA GLU A 38 -1.08 -6.20 18.54
C GLU A 38 0.19 -5.62 19.14
N LYS A 39 1.15 -5.31 18.30
CA LYS A 39 2.42 -4.67 18.67
C LYS A 39 2.65 -3.49 17.75
N ILE A 40 3.56 -2.62 18.13
CA ILE A 40 3.99 -1.51 17.27
C ILE A 40 5.46 -1.67 16.91
N LYS A 41 5.79 -1.22 15.73
CA LYS A 41 7.14 -1.27 15.18
C LYS A 41 7.53 0.09 14.65
N VAL A 42 8.78 0.46 14.84
CA VAL A 42 9.30 1.71 14.27
C VAL A 42 9.29 1.64 12.74
N VAL A 43 8.87 2.73 12.13
CA VAL A 43 8.90 2.90 10.68
C VAL A 43 10.21 3.59 10.32
N THR A 44 11.03 2.88 9.55
CA THR A 44 12.34 3.38 9.11
C THR A 44 12.30 3.70 7.62
N ARG A 45 13.22 4.55 7.16
CA ARG A 45 13.36 4.83 5.73
C ARG A 45 13.65 3.57 4.90
N PRO A 46 14.54 2.67 5.34
CA PRO A 46 14.74 1.41 4.61
C PRO A 46 13.48 0.56 4.49
N LEU A 47 12.63 0.54 5.51
CA LEU A 47 11.35 -0.17 5.44
C LEU A 47 10.44 0.46 4.39
N LEU A 48 10.32 1.78 4.38
CA LEU A 48 9.49 2.49 3.40
C LEU A 48 10.02 2.28 1.97
N ASP A 49 11.33 2.29 1.79
CA ASP A 49 11.94 2.04 0.48
C ASP A 49 11.62 0.64 -0.02
N LYS A 50 11.69 -0.35 0.87
CA LYS A 50 11.34 -1.73 0.51
C LYS A 50 9.88 -1.87 0.12
N ILE A 51 8.99 -1.26 0.87
CA ILE A 51 7.55 -1.27 0.57
C ILE A 51 7.29 -0.54 -0.75
N ARG A 52 7.98 0.57 -1.00
CA ARG A 52 7.87 1.32 -2.25
C ARG A 52 8.29 0.47 -3.45
N ASP A 53 9.35 -0.32 -3.30
CA ASP A 53 9.77 -1.24 -4.34
C ASP A 53 8.70 -2.30 -4.63
N ASP A 54 8.09 -2.85 -3.58
CA ASP A 54 7.00 -3.83 -3.73
C ASP A 54 5.80 -3.19 -4.46
N VAL A 55 5.45 -1.96 -4.11
CA VAL A 55 4.35 -1.23 -4.76
C VAL A 55 4.66 -0.98 -6.24
N ASN A 56 5.88 -0.54 -6.54
CA ASN A 56 6.29 -0.30 -7.92
C ASN A 56 6.31 -1.57 -8.75
N ASP A 57 6.72 -2.70 -8.16
CA ASP A 57 6.69 -4.00 -8.83
C ASP A 57 5.25 -4.38 -9.20
N ASP A 58 4.31 -4.16 -8.30
CA ASP A 58 2.89 -4.44 -8.56
C ASP A 58 2.34 -3.54 -9.67
N ILE A 59 2.65 -2.25 -9.65
CA ILE A 59 2.24 -1.32 -10.70
C ILE A 59 2.76 -1.80 -12.06
N LEU A 60 4.03 -2.18 -12.13
CA LEU A 60 4.64 -2.66 -13.36
C LEU A 60 3.98 -3.96 -13.84
N TYR A 61 3.71 -4.88 -12.91
CA TYR A 61 3.03 -6.13 -13.23
C TYR A 61 1.65 -5.88 -13.86
N PHE A 62 0.83 -5.06 -13.21
CA PHE A 62 -0.53 -4.78 -13.71
C PHE A 62 -0.51 -3.94 -14.97
N GLN A 63 0.46 -3.05 -15.13
CA GLN A 63 0.61 -2.27 -16.36
C GLN A 63 0.93 -3.17 -17.55
N LYS A 64 1.84 -4.12 -17.39
CA LYS A 64 2.16 -5.10 -18.44
C LYS A 64 0.97 -5.97 -18.78
N ARG A 65 0.22 -6.39 -17.77
CA ARG A 65 -0.97 -7.19 -17.97
C ARG A 65 -2.06 -6.40 -18.69
N TYR A 66 -2.22 -5.14 -18.36
CA TYR A 66 -3.12 -4.23 -19.05
C TYR A 66 -2.75 -4.08 -20.51
N ASP A 67 -1.50 -3.79 -20.80
CA ASP A 67 -1.01 -3.60 -22.18
C ASP A 67 -1.22 -4.86 -23.02
N ARG A 68 -0.93 -6.02 -22.44
CA ARG A 68 -1.13 -7.30 -23.12
C ARG A 68 -2.62 -7.58 -23.40
N ALA A 69 -3.49 -7.28 -22.45
CA ALA A 69 -4.93 -7.44 -22.65
C ALA A 69 -5.45 -6.48 -23.73
N LYS A 70 -4.93 -5.28 -23.79
CA LYS A 70 -5.28 -4.30 -24.82
C LYS A 70 -4.89 -4.78 -26.20
N GLU A 71 -3.69 -5.32 -26.34
CA GLU A 71 -3.22 -5.92 -27.61
C GLU A 71 -4.11 -7.10 -28.01
N MET A 72 -4.48 -7.93 -27.07
CA MET A 72 -5.36 -9.07 -27.31
C MET A 72 -6.74 -8.62 -27.80
N LYS A 73 -7.28 -7.55 -27.23
CA LYS A 73 -8.56 -6.98 -27.66
C LYS A 73 -8.49 -6.53 -29.12
N GLU A 74 -7.41 -5.83 -29.49
CA GLU A 74 -7.21 -5.40 -30.87
C GLU A 74 -7.12 -6.60 -31.83
N TYR A 75 -6.44 -7.65 -31.42
CA TYR A 75 -6.32 -8.87 -32.21
C TYR A 75 -7.69 -9.56 -32.40
N VAL A 76 -8.48 -9.71 -31.33
CA VAL A 76 -9.79 -10.33 -31.38
C VAL A 76 -10.74 -9.60 -32.33
N VAL A 77 -10.68 -8.28 -32.37
CA VAL A 77 -11.49 -7.47 -33.26
C VAL A 77 -11.24 -7.84 -34.74
N THR A 78 -9.99 -8.22 -35.06
CA THR A 78 -9.61 -8.57 -36.44
C THR A 78 -9.89 -10.03 -36.81
N MET A 79 -10.27 -10.88 -35.83
CA MET A 79 -10.52 -12.29 -36.09
C MET A 79 -11.80 -12.49 -36.91
N ASN A 80 -11.79 -13.55 -37.72
CA ASN A 80 -12.92 -13.89 -38.58
C ASN A 80 -13.88 -14.86 -37.91
N ASN A 81 -14.30 -14.55 -36.68
CA ASN A 81 -15.25 -15.35 -35.91
C ASN A 81 -16.63 -14.68 -35.88
N SER A 82 -17.64 -15.40 -35.39
CA SER A 82 -18.97 -14.85 -35.24
C SER A 82 -18.96 -13.64 -34.29
N MET A 83 -19.91 -12.74 -34.45
CA MET A 83 -20.04 -11.57 -33.59
C MET A 83 -20.24 -11.96 -32.13
N ASP A 84 -21.04 -13.01 -31.88
CA ASP A 84 -21.33 -13.48 -30.52
C ASP A 84 -20.08 -14.01 -29.83
N GLU A 85 -19.24 -14.78 -30.52
CA GLU A 85 -17.97 -15.26 -29.97
C GLU A 85 -17.02 -14.12 -29.66
N LYS A 86 -16.91 -13.15 -30.58
CA LYS A 86 -16.06 -11.97 -30.37
C LYS A 86 -16.51 -11.14 -29.20
N MET A 87 -17.81 -10.95 -29.04
CA MET A 87 -18.36 -10.17 -27.92
C MET A 87 -18.03 -10.81 -26.58
N GLU A 88 -18.15 -12.13 -26.47
CA GLU A 88 -17.81 -12.84 -25.25
C GLU A 88 -16.33 -12.65 -24.88
N TRP A 89 -15.44 -12.82 -25.86
CA TRP A 89 -14.00 -12.64 -25.63
C TRP A 89 -13.65 -11.20 -25.26
N ILE A 90 -14.25 -10.22 -25.94
CA ILE A 90 -14.05 -8.80 -25.66
C ILE A 90 -14.53 -8.44 -24.26
N GLU A 91 -15.67 -8.96 -23.83
CA GLU A 91 -16.18 -8.73 -22.46
C GLU A 91 -15.19 -9.23 -21.40
N ASN A 92 -14.62 -10.43 -21.61
CA ASN A 92 -13.63 -11.00 -20.69
C ASN A 92 -12.36 -10.16 -20.67
N ILE A 93 -11.93 -9.68 -21.83
CA ILE A 93 -10.74 -8.82 -21.91
C ILE A 93 -11.00 -7.47 -21.23
N GLU A 94 -12.16 -6.88 -21.44
CA GLU A 94 -12.54 -5.62 -20.81
C GLU A 94 -12.61 -5.75 -19.28
N ALA A 95 -13.09 -6.88 -18.77
CA ALA A 95 -13.07 -7.16 -17.34
C ALA A 95 -11.65 -7.19 -16.81
N THR A 96 -10.73 -7.81 -17.53
CA THR A 96 -9.30 -7.83 -17.17
C THR A 96 -8.69 -6.42 -17.19
N LEU A 97 -9.03 -5.62 -18.19
CA LEU A 97 -8.56 -4.22 -18.28
C LEU A 97 -9.05 -3.42 -17.08
N GLY A 98 -10.33 -3.58 -16.72
CA GLY A 98 -10.90 -2.90 -15.55
C GLY A 98 -10.23 -3.30 -14.25
N ASP A 99 -9.98 -4.59 -14.06
CA ASP A 99 -9.31 -5.12 -12.87
C ASP A 99 -7.89 -4.57 -12.76
N CYS A 100 -7.15 -4.52 -13.86
CA CYS A 100 -5.80 -3.96 -13.88
C CYS A 100 -5.79 -2.47 -13.52
N CYS A 101 -6.74 -1.69 -14.06
CA CYS A 101 -6.88 -0.28 -13.72
C CYS A 101 -7.14 -0.09 -12.22
N GLU A 102 -8.03 -0.89 -11.66
CA GLU A 102 -8.36 -0.83 -10.24
C GLU A 102 -7.16 -1.14 -9.36
N GLU A 103 -6.40 -2.19 -9.71
CA GLU A 103 -5.21 -2.56 -8.94
C GLU A 103 -4.10 -1.51 -9.04
N ILE A 104 -3.94 -0.89 -10.20
CA ILE A 104 -2.98 0.21 -10.38
C ILE A 104 -3.37 1.41 -9.53
N GLU A 105 -4.65 1.78 -9.51
CA GLU A 105 -5.14 2.87 -8.68
C GLU A 105 -4.89 2.63 -7.20
N LYS A 106 -5.12 1.41 -6.73
CA LYS A 106 -4.84 1.01 -5.35
C LYS A 106 -3.35 1.17 -5.01
N ALA A 107 -2.49 0.69 -5.89
CA ALA A 107 -1.05 0.78 -5.70
C ALA A 107 -0.56 2.23 -5.72
N GLU A 108 -1.09 3.06 -6.60
CA GLU A 108 -0.78 4.49 -6.65
C GLU A 108 -1.21 5.20 -5.36
N TYR A 109 -2.35 4.83 -4.80
CA TYR A 109 -2.79 5.37 -3.50
C TYR A 109 -1.78 5.05 -2.41
N VAL A 110 -1.30 3.82 -2.35
CA VAL A 110 -0.28 3.41 -1.37
C VAL A 110 1.01 4.22 -1.58
N LYS A 111 1.42 4.42 -2.82
CA LYS A 111 2.61 5.20 -3.15
C LYS A 111 2.50 6.63 -2.62
N HIS A 112 1.36 7.28 -2.78
CA HIS A 112 1.10 8.60 -2.22
C HIS A 112 1.16 8.60 -0.69
N TYR A 113 0.60 7.57 -0.07
CA TYR A 113 0.62 7.44 1.38
C TYR A 113 2.05 7.27 1.91
N LEU A 114 2.88 6.51 1.21
CA LEU A 114 4.29 6.36 1.58
C LEU A 114 5.04 7.70 1.54
N SER A 115 4.74 8.55 0.56
CA SER A 115 5.31 9.89 0.48
C SER A 115 4.89 10.75 1.67
N PHE A 116 3.64 10.63 2.10
CA PHE A 116 3.15 11.29 3.31
C PHE A 116 3.91 10.81 4.55
N LEU A 117 4.17 9.51 4.67
CA LEU A 117 4.95 8.97 5.78
C LEU A 117 6.41 9.45 5.75
N ASP A 118 7.00 9.55 4.57
CA ASP A 118 8.36 10.12 4.41
C ASP A 118 8.41 11.56 4.94
N ASP A 119 7.41 12.37 4.61
CA ASP A 119 7.35 13.76 5.08
C ASP A 119 7.23 13.82 6.60
N ILE A 120 6.48 12.92 7.20
CA ILE A 120 6.37 12.85 8.66
C ILE A 120 7.70 12.46 9.28
N ILE A 121 8.38 11.46 8.74
CA ILE A 121 9.69 11.04 9.25
C ILE A 121 10.68 12.21 9.17
N GLU A 122 10.69 12.91 8.05
CA GLU A 122 11.56 14.07 7.87
C GLU A 122 11.27 15.17 8.91
N SER A 123 9.99 15.46 9.16
CA SER A 123 9.59 16.46 10.14
C SER A 123 10.02 16.11 11.55
N VAL A 124 9.79 14.85 11.98
CA VAL A 124 10.14 14.43 13.33
C VAL A 124 11.66 14.32 13.51
N GLU A 125 12.40 13.92 12.49
CA GLU A 125 13.86 13.89 12.52
C GLU A 125 14.43 15.30 12.66
N TYR A 126 13.82 16.28 11.97
CA TYR A 126 14.26 17.67 12.00
C TYR A 126 14.00 18.34 13.35
N GLU A 127 12.81 18.11 13.92
CA GLU A 127 12.42 18.69 15.20
C GLU A 127 13.07 18.00 16.38
N ASP A 128 13.71 16.89 16.11
CA ASP A 128 14.19 16.03 17.15
C ASP A 128 15.53 16.40 17.70
N ASN A 129 15.62 16.25 18.99
CA ASN A 129 16.87 16.23 19.69
C ASN A 129 17.52 14.85 19.58
N ILE A 130 18.79 14.84 19.71
CA ILE A 130 19.74 13.76 19.52
C ILE A 130 19.31 12.39 20.10
N ASP A 131 18.45 12.36 21.09
CA ASP A 131 18.08 11.15 21.82
C ASP A 131 16.84 10.45 21.28
N HIS A 132 16.18 11.03 20.30
CA HIS A 132 14.87 10.54 19.83
C HIS A 132 14.93 10.12 18.38
N LYS A 133 15.35 8.92 18.12
CA LYS A 133 15.64 8.47 16.77
C LYS A 133 14.47 7.80 16.06
N ASN A 134 13.40 7.46 16.76
CA ASN A 134 12.39 6.57 16.24
C ASN A 134 11.00 7.07 16.60
N TYR A 135 10.52 8.07 15.89
CA TYR A 135 9.26 8.71 16.22
C TYR A 135 8.04 8.17 15.55
N LEU A 136 8.19 7.59 14.36
CA LEU A 136 7.05 7.05 13.65
C LEU A 136 6.95 5.56 13.89
N TYR A 137 5.78 5.10 14.32
CA TYR A 137 5.52 3.70 14.59
C TYR A 137 4.28 3.27 13.81
N VAL A 138 4.22 1.99 13.49
CA VAL A 138 3.07 1.38 12.84
C VAL A 138 2.60 0.21 13.67
N GLY A 139 1.29 0.02 13.73
CA GLY A 139 0.68 -1.11 14.43
C GLY A 139 -0.54 -1.63 13.70
N ILE A 140 -0.78 -2.93 13.81
CA ILE A 140 -1.96 -3.58 13.28
C ILE A 140 -2.80 -4.03 14.47
N GLU A 141 -4.07 -3.64 14.50
CA GLU A 141 -5.02 -3.93 15.58
C GLU A 141 -4.54 -3.40 16.94
N VAL A 142 -3.91 -2.22 16.94
CA VAL A 142 -3.46 -1.54 18.16
C VAL A 142 -4.15 -0.20 18.27
N GLY A 143 -4.95 -0.01 19.32
CA GLY A 143 -5.68 1.24 19.53
C GLY A 143 -4.94 2.24 20.40
N ASN A 144 -4.42 1.80 21.54
CA ASN A 144 -3.74 2.65 22.52
C ASN A 144 -2.40 2.03 22.91
N PRO A 145 -1.38 2.18 22.07
CA PRO A 145 -0.09 1.55 22.36
C PRO A 145 0.65 2.21 23.53
N THR A 146 1.46 1.39 24.18
CA THR A 146 2.39 1.82 25.23
C THR A 146 3.80 1.38 24.84
N VAL A 147 4.80 1.83 25.59
CA VAL A 147 6.20 1.43 25.34
C VAL A 147 6.39 -0.10 25.44
N ASN A 148 5.52 -0.78 26.17
CA ASN A 148 5.58 -2.23 26.28
C ASN A 148 5.13 -2.96 25.01
N ASP A 149 4.43 -2.27 24.13
CA ASP A 149 3.95 -2.83 22.85
C ASP A 149 4.98 -2.74 21.75
N ILE A 150 6.10 -2.07 21.99
CA ILE A 150 7.16 -1.90 20.99
C ILE A 150 7.87 -3.23 20.76
N VAL A 151 7.99 -3.63 19.50
CA VAL A 151 8.78 -4.78 19.08
C VAL A 151 10.26 -4.41 19.15
N ARG A 152 11.00 -5.24 19.81
CA ARG A 152 12.45 -5.06 19.97
C ARG A 152 13.24 -6.04 19.13
#